data_2e4ac6463397aa383de41ab6653f45a0
#
_entry.id   2e4ac6463397aa383de41ab6653f45a0
#
_cell.length_a   1.000
_cell.length_b   1.000
_cell.length_c   1.000
_cell.angle_alpha   90.00
_cell.angle_beta   90.00
_cell.angle_gamma   90.00
#
_symmetry.space_group_name_H-M   'P 1'
#
loop_
_entity.id
_entity.type
_entity.pdbx_description
1 polymer ?
#
loop_
_entity_poly.entity_id
_entity_poly.type
_entity_poly.pdbx_seq_one_letter_code
_entity_poly.pdbx_strand_id
1 'polypeptide(L)'
;MTASAATEGAQPPVLGPGVIFVAGPAGAGKGTLATEIMKRYGLPPERCISSGDVLRQALARVESDPTYAATFQKLHNINSDVRILSHPLVDPLVPELMEQKAEVLRDFLAERRGVPPETVDTQTTTQFEWFVFCMERRVYLPSVWLNSIFSAHMRSIPDLDSVPVILDGTPRRPDEAPFILNLMRDAGMPFLHLFHMHVEDVEELVARTARRNRSDDSADAVRHSYAFYEGTIRKTIETLQELFPENTTNLDATLPPEVVTAAAFHALDHSEPKPVPADAARRAAERLYLALV
;
A
#
# COMPACT_ATOMS: atom_id res chain seq x y z
N MET A 1 36.45 -28.10 -20.67
CA MET A 1 35.83 -26.93 -21.35
C MET A 1 34.51 -27.40 -21.95
N THR A 2 33.43 -27.19 -21.25
CA THR A 2 32.07 -27.32 -21.79
C THR A 2 31.31 -26.09 -21.39
N ALA A 3 31.15 -25.19 -22.36
CA ALA A 3 30.37 -23.97 -22.23
C ALA A 3 28.91 -24.36 -21.95
N SER A 4 28.38 -23.84 -20.85
CA SER A 4 26.95 -23.83 -20.54
C SER A 4 26.24 -23.06 -21.65
N ALA A 5 25.44 -23.74 -22.45
CA ALA A 5 24.54 -23.13 -23.42
C ALA A 5 23.51 -22.32 -22.63
N ALA A 6 23.61 -21.00 -22.70
CA ALA A 6 22.54 -20.11 -22.31
C ALA A 6 21.32 -20.46 -23.17
N THR A 7 20.23 -20.82 -22.54
CA THR A 7 18.91 -21.00 -23.18
C THR A 7 18.40 -19.60 -23.57
N GLU A 8 18.89 -19.08 -24.72
CA GLU A 8 18.30 -17.93 -25.39
C GLU A 8 16.97 -18.37 -26.00
N GLY A 9 15.86 -17.74 -25.63
CA GLY A 9 14.65 -17.72 -26.43
C GLY A 9 13.36 -18.31 -25.83
N ALA A 10 13.32 -18.73 -24.58
CA ALA A 10 12.01 -19.07 -23.99
C ALA A 10 11.23 -17.79 -23.69
N GLN A 11 10.06 -17.63 -24.30
CA GLN A 11 9.14 -16.55 -23.90
C GLN A 11 8.83 -16.68 -22.40
N PRO A 12 8.72 -15.55 -21.66
CA PRO A 12 8.35 -15.61 -20.26
C PRO A 12 6.99 -16.32 -20.11
N PRO A 13 6.79 -17.11 -19.06
CA PRO A 13 5.50 -17.72 -18.79
C PRO A 13 4.43 -16.64 -18.66
N VAL A 14 3.26 -16.86 -19.24
CA VAL A 14 2.16 -15.88 -19.22
C VAL A 14 1.29 -16.15 -18.01
N LEU A 15 1.18 -15.17 -17.12
CA LEU A 15 0.17 -15.17 -16.06
C LEU A 15 -1.19 -14.70 -16.63
N GLY A 16 -2.26 -15.31 -16.13
CA GLY A 16 -3.61 -14.79 -16.36
C GLY A 16 -3.80 -13.39 -15.75
N PRO A 17 -4.88 -12.70 -16.16
CA PRO A 17 -5.20 -11.41 -15.57
C PRO A 17 -5.49 -11.51 -14.08
N GLY A 18 -5.34 -10.42 -13.35
CA GLY A 18 -5.74 -10.36 -11.95
C GLY A 18 -4.77 -9.63 -11.05
N VAL A 19 -5.08 -9.67 -9.77
CA VAL A 19 -4.30 -9.01 -8.73
C VAL A 19 -3.48 -10.01 -7.94
N ILE A 20 -2.18 -9.75 -7.86
CA ILE A 20 -1.24 -10.42 -6.98
C ILE A 20 -0.98 -9.50 -5.79
N PHE A 21 -1.30 -9.96 -4.60
CA PHE A 21 -1.00 -9.24 -3.35
C PHE A 21 0.33 -9.74 -2.78
N VAL A 22 1.22 -8.81 -2.43
CA VAL A 22 2.44 -9.11 -1.68
C VAL A 22 2.37 -8.38 -0.35
N ALA A 23 2.07 -9.09 0.71
CA ALA A 23 1.79 -8.54 2.03
C ALA A 23 2.77 -9.07 3.08
N GLY A 24 2.94 -8.34 4.19
CA GLY A 24 3.86 -8.69 5.28
C GLY A 24 4.49 -7.46 5.93
N PRO A 25 5.29 -7.64 7.00
CA PRO A 25 5.89 -6.52 7.72
C PRO A 25 6.92 -5.74 6.89
N ALA A 26 7.24 -4.53 7.35
CA ALA A 26 8.35 -3.77 6.76
C ALA A 26 9.67 -4.55 6.93
N GLY A 27 10.48 -4.60 5.87
CA GLY A 27 11.73 -5.38 5.91
C GLY A 27 11.62 -6.85 5.51
N ALA A 28 10.41 -7.41 5.34
CA ALA A 28 10.23 -8.81 4.95
C ALA A 28 10.67 -9.15 3.51
N GLY A 29 11.04 -8.17 2.68
CA GLY A 29 11.50 -8.46 1.30
C GLY A 29 10.41 -8.40 0.24
N LYS A 30 9.22 -7.83 0.54
CA LYS A 30 8.09 -7.71 -0.40
C LYS A 30 8.49 -7.13 -1.76
N GLY A 31 9.17 -5.99 -1.77
CA GLY A 31 9.61 -5.36 -3.02
C GLY A 31 10.61 -6.21 -3.81
N THR A 32 11.46 -7.00 -3.14
CA THR A 32 12.34 -7.98 -3.81
C THR A 32 11.53 -9.06 -4.50
N LEU A 33 10.56 -9.66 -3.78
CA LEU A 33 9.67 -10.67 -4.37
C LEU A 33 8.87 -10.09 -5.54
N ALA A 34 8.28 -8.90 -5.38
CA ALA A 34 7.55 -8.24 -6.46
C ALA A 34 8.43 -8.02 -7.71
N THR A 35 9.68 -7.59 -7.51
CA THR A 35 10.66 -7.40 -8.60
C THR A 35 10.95 -8.71 -9.32
N GLU A 36 11.17 -9.80 -8.59
CA GLU A 36 11.44 -11.12 -9.20
C GLU A 36 10.21 -11.67 -9.93
N ILE A 37 9.00 -11.44 -9.42
CA ILE A 37 7.75 -11.80 -10.12
C ILE A 37 7.65 -11.00 -11.44
N MET A 38 7.84 -9.69 -11.40
CA MET A 38 7.81 -8.87 -12.62
C MET A 38 8.82 -9.35 -13.66
N LYS A 39 10.05 -9.64 -13.24
CA LYS A 39 11.11 -10.12 -14.12
C LYS A 39 10.78 -11.47 -14.75
N ARG A 40 10.28 -12.42 -13.96
CA ARG A 40 9.94 -13.77 -14.46
C ARG A 40 8.83 -13.75 -15.49
N TYR A 41 7.78 -12.95 -15.25
CA TYR A 41 6.59 -12.92 -16.08
C TYR A 41 6.56 -11.76 -17.09
N GLY A 42 7.66 -11.00 -17.21
CA GLY A 42 7.78 -9.91 -18.17
C GLY A 42 6.82 -8.74 -17.88
N LEU A 43 6.45 -8.51 -16.61
CA LEU A 43 5.55 -7.42 -16.24
C LEU A 43 6.33 -6.10 -16.18
N PRO A 44 5.83 -5.03 -16.79
CA PRO A 44 6.49 -3.74 -16.73
C PRO A 44 6.36 -3.10 -15.33
N PRO A 45 7.29 -2.20 -14.94
CA PRO A 45 7.35 -1.64 -13.58
C PRO A 45 6.06 -0.98 -13.09
N GLU A 46 5.28 -0.37 -13.98
CA GLU A 46 4.00 0.26 -13.69
C GLU A 46 2.90 -0.73 -13.23
N ARG A 47 3.15 -2.03 -13.37
CA ARG A 47 2.27 -3.09 -12.87
C ARG A 47 2.53 -3.47 -11.40
N CYS A 48 3.59 -2.94 -10.79
CA CYS A 48 3.83 -3.06 -9.36
C CYS A 48 3.43 -1.78 -8.65
N ILE A 49 2.35 -1.83 -7.90
CA ILE A 49 1.67 -0.67 -7.34
C ILE A 49 1.73 -0.74 -5.82
N SER A 50 2.30 0.29 -5.22
CA SER A 50 2.26 0.52 -3.77
C SER A 50 1.42 1.77 -3.50
N SER A 51 0.48 1.68 -2.56
CA SER A 51 -0.31 2.86 -2.16
C SER A 51 0.56 4.05 -1.74
N GLY A 52 1.68 3.78 -1.07
CA GLY A 52 2.63 4.83 -0.68
C GLY A 52 3.32 5.49 -1.88
N ASP A 53 3.65 4.74 -2.94
CA ASP A 53 4.28 5.31 -4.15
C ASP A 53 3.28 6.13 -4.95
N VAL A 54 2.05 5.65 -5.09
CA VAL A 54 0.95 6.39 -5.73
C VAL A 54 0.75 7.75 -5.06
N LEU A 55 0.69 7.77 -3.73
CA LEU A 55 0.53 9.01 -2.97
C LEU A 55 1.73 9.96 -3.13
N ARG A 56 2.98 9.44 -3.07
CA ARG A 56 4.19 10.24 -3.27
C ARG A 56 4.27 10.84 -4.67
N GLN A 57 3.93 10.07 -5.69
CA GLN A 57 3.88 10.56 -7.08
C GLN A 57 2.80 11.63 -7.24
N ALA A 58 1.63 11.44 -6.64
CA ALA A 58 0.56 12.44 -6.66
C ALA A 58 1.01 13.75 -6.00
N LEU A 59 1.64 13.68 -4.81
CA LEU A 59 2.16 14.87 -4.12
C LEU A 59 3.22 15.59 -4.95
N ALA A 60 4.25 14.87 -5.42
CA ALA A 60 5.32 15.46 -6.23
C ALA A 60 4.77 16.16 -7.49
N ARG A 61 3.75 15.56 -8.12
CA ARG A 61 3.12 16.17 -9.28
C ARG A 61 2.28 17.40 -8.92
N VAL A 62 1.57 17.36 -7.81
CA VAL A 62 0.83 18.53 -7.30
C VAL A 62 1.75 19.71 -7.02
N GLU A 63 2.94 19.45 -6.48
CA GLU A 63 3.92 20.49 -6.15
C GLU A 63 4.61 21.09 -7.41
N SER A 64 4.74 20.28 -8.47
CA SER A 64 5.43 20.68 -9.71
C SER A 64 4.54 21.21 -10.82
N ASP A 65 3.22 20.91 -10.80
CA ASP A 65 2.26 21.23 -11.87
C ASP A 65 1.00 21.90 -11.30
N PRO A 66 0.89 23.24 -11.37
CA PRO A 66 -0.29 23.97 -10.88
C PRO A 66 -1.62 23.56 -11.53
N THR A 67 -1.59 23.14 -12.81
CA THR A 67 -2.79 22.69 -13.50
C THR A 67 -3.27 21.35 -12.97
N TYR A 68 -2.31 20.45 -12.74
CA TYR A 68 -2.62 19.18 -12.06
C TYR A 68 -3.09 19.41 -10.63
N ALA A 69 -2.47 20.33 -9.87
CA ALA A 69 -2.88 20.67 -8.52
C ALA A 69 -4.35 21.08 -8.42
N ALA A 70 -4.81 21.96 -9.32
CA ALA A 70 -6.21 22.39 -9.35
C ALA A 70 -7.16 21.21 -9.68
N THR A 71 -6.77 20.34 -10.62
CA THR A 71 -7.52 19.13 -10.96
C THR A 71 -7.56 18.13 -9.81
N PHE A 72 -6.41 17.90 -9.17
CA PHE A 72 -6.25 17.00 -8.02
C PHE A 72 -7.15 17.42 -6.85
N GLN A 73 -7.12 18.71 -6.48
CA GLN A 73 -7.95 19.24 -5.40
C GLN A 73 -9.44 19.00 -5.67
N LYS A 74 -9.89 19.27 -6.90
CA LYS A 74 -11.29 19.08 -7.31
C LYS A 74 -11.67 17.58 -7.34
N LEU A 75 -10.81 16.74 -7.91
CA LEU A 75 -11.10 15.31 -8.11
C LEU A 75 -11.15 14.55 -6.78
N HIS A 76 -10.25 14.87 -5.86
CA HIS A 76 -10.11 14.16 -4.59
C HIS A 76 -10.73 14.89 -3.40
N ASN A 77 -11.34 16.06 -3.64
CA ASN A 77 -11.91 16.92 -2.61
C ASN A 77 -10.89 17.23 -1.47
N ILE A 78 -9.67 17.63 -1.88
CA ILE A 78 -8.56 18.00 -0.99
C ILE A 78 -8.23 19.46 -1.27
N ASN A 79 -8.98 20.37 -0.63
CA ASN A 79 -8.94 21.78 -0.96
C ASN A 79 -7.93 22.57 -0.10
N SER A 80 -7.30 23.56 -0.71
CA SER A 80 -6.34 24.44 -0.02
C SER A 80 -6.98 25.59 0.76
N ASP A 81 -8.27 25.83 0.61
CA ASP A 81 -9.06 26.88 1.25
C ASP A 81 -10.09 26.35 2.27
N VAL A 82 -10.25 25.04 2.36
CA VAL A 82 -11.19 24.39 3.29
C VAL A 82 -10.43 23.78 4.47
N ARG A 83 -10.86 24.11 5.69
CA ARG A 83 -10.28 23.54 6.91
C ARG A 83 -10.57 22.04 7.01
N ILE A 84 -9.58 21.25 7.44
CA ILE A 84 -9.75 19.78 7.57
C ILE A 84 -10.88 19.43 8.53
N LEU A 85 -11.00 20.12 9.65
CA LEU A 85 -12.05 19.87 10.66
C LEU A 85 -13.45 20.28 10.23
N SER A 86 -13.59 21.04 9.14
CA SER A 86 -14.89 21.41 8.55
C SER A 86 -15.38 20.42 7.50
N HIS A 87 -14.60 19.38 7.21
CA HIS A 87 -14.98 18.36 6.22
C HIS A 87 -16.10 17.46 6.77
N PRO A 88 -17.22 17.29 6.06
CA PRO A 88 -18.37 16.52 6.56
C PRO A 88 -18.06 15.00 6.71
N LEU A 89 -17.04 14.52 6.04
CA LEU A 89 -16.56 13.13 6.10
C LEU A 89 -15.17 13.07 6.76
N VAL A 90 -14.87 13.98 7.70
CA VAL A 90 -13.61 13.94 8.42
C VAL A 90 -13.52 12.59 9.17
N ASP A 91 -12.40 11.90 8.94
CA ASP A 91 -12.14 10.66 9.67
C ASP A 91 -12.07 10.97 11.17
N PRO A 92 -12.79 10.21 12.02
CA PRO A 92 -12.80 10.43 13.47
C PRO A 92 -11.42 10.47 14.13
N LEU A 93 -10.43 9.85 13.51
CA LEU A 93 -9.03 9.86 13.98
C LEU A 93 -8.31 11.18 13.72
N VAL A 94 -8.78 12.02 12.79
CA VAL A 94 -8.08 13.28 12.45
C VAL A 94 -8.00 14.24 13.63
N PRO A 95 -9.08 14.55 14.37
CA PRO A 95 -9.00 15.45 15.51
C PRO A 95 -8.02 14.94 16.59
N GLU A 96 -8.06 13.64 16.89
CA GLU A 96 -7.16 13.01 17.85
C GLU A 96 -5.69 13.09 17.40
N LEU A 97 -5.41 12.79 16.13
CA LEU A 97 -4.08 12.90 15.57
C LEU A 97 -3.56 14.32 15.53
N MET A 98 -4.41 15.31 15.25
CA MET A 98 -4.04 16.73 15.31
C MET A 98 -3.63 17.14 16.71
N GLU A 99 -4.34 16.68 17.74
CA GLU A 99 -3.99 16.92 19.13
C GLU A 99 -2.68 16.22 19.52
N GLN A 100 -2.55 14.92 19.24
CA GLN A 100 -1.34 14.15 19.53
C GLN A 100 -0.09 14.69 18.84
N LYS A 101 -0.23 15.28 17.66
CA LYS A 101 0.86 15.82 16.84
C LYS A 101 0.92 17.34 16.81
N ALA A 102 0.26 18.03 17.74
CA ALA A 102 0.05 19.47 17.69
C ALA A 102 1.35 20.28 17.56
N GLU A 103 2.42 19.91 18.27
CA GLU A 103 3.72 20.61 18.16
C GLU A 103 4.34 20.41 16.77
N VAL A 104 4.45 19.17 16.31
CA VAL A 104 5.03 18.83 14.99
C VAL A 104 4.21 19.43 13.86
N LEU A 105 2.89 19.48 14.01
CA LEU A 105 1.98 20.11 13.05
C LEU A 105 2.17 21.63 13.04
N ARG A 106 2.34 22.25 14.21
CA ARG A 106 2.59 23.70 14.34
C ARG A 106 3.87 24.10 13.63
N ASP A 107 4.97 23.37 13.88
CA ASP A 107 6.27 23.65 13.25
C ASP A 107 6.19 23.45 11.73
N PHE A 108 5.54 22.39 11.27
CA PHE A 108 5.30 22.14 9.84
C PHE A 108 4.52 23.28 9.18
N LEU A 109 3.43 23.74 9.81
CA LEU A 109 2.61 24.83 9.27
C LEU A 109 3.36 26.17 9.30
N ALA A 110 4.16 26.41 10.33
CA ALA A 110 4.98 27.61 10.46
C ALA A 110 5.99 27.70 9.30
N GLU A 111 6.73 26.63 9.07
CA GLU A 111 7.68 26.52 7.96
C GLU A 111 6.98 26.73 6.61
N ARG A 112 5.87 26.04 6.37
CA ARG A 112 5.15 26.10 5.11
C ARG A 112 4.48 27.45 4.84
N ARG A 113 4.02 28.13 5.88
CA ARG A 113 3.37 29.46 5.79
C ARG A 113 4.36 30.64 5.90
N GLY A 114 5.62 30.36 6.25
CA GLY A 114 6.65 31.39 6.45
C GLY A 114 6.37 32.32 7.63
N VAL A 115 5.82 31.78 8.73
CA VAL A 115 5.44 32.53 9.93
C VAL A 115 6.06 31.89 11.19
N PRO A 116 6.22 32.65 12.31
CA PRO A 116 6.71 32.08 13.56
C PRO A 116 5.75 31.01 14.12
N PRO A 117 6.27 29.88 14.69
CA PRO A 117 5.43 28.80 15.22
C PRO A 117 4.41 29.24 16.26
N GLU A 118 4.74 30.19 17.10
CA GLU A 118 3.86 30.72 18.15
C GLU A 118 2.62 31.47 17.61
N THR A 119 2.63 31.84 16.33
CA THR A 119 1.50 32.50 15.66
C THR A 119 0.55 31.52 14.97
N VAL A 120 0.92 30.24 14.92
CA VAL A 120 0.16 29.22 14.19
C VAL A 120 -0.95 28.65 15.07
N ASP A 121 -2.19 28.80 14.61
CA ASP A 121 -3.34 28.06 15.12
C ASP A 121 -3.55 26.79 14.27
N THR A 122 -3.29 25.62 14.86
CA THR A 122 -3.43 24.31 14.18
C THR A 122 -4.88 24.00 13.77
N GLN A 123 -5.87 24.62 14.41
CA GLN A 123 -7.29 24.49 14.03
C GLN A 123 -7.61 25.11 12.66
N THR A 124 -6.71 25.93 12.15
CA THR A 124 -6.83 26.54 10.81
C THR A 124 -6.24 25.69 9.70
N THR A 125 -5.70 24.50 10.02
CA THR A 125 -5.12 23.58 9.04
C THR A 125 -6.11 23.28 7.92
N THR A 126 -5.69 23.51 6.67
CA THR A 126 -6.50 23.18 5.51
C THR A 126 -6.41 21.70 5.15
N GLN A 127 -7.34 21.21 4.33
CA GLN A 127 -7.32 19.82 3.85
C GLN A 127 -6.03 19.50 3.12
N PHE A 128 -5.56 20.43 2.27
CA PHE A 128 -4.32 20.24 1.52
C PHE A 128 -3.08 20.27 2.42
N GLU A 129 -3.00 21.17 3.39
CA GLU A 129 -1.92 21.20 4.38
C GLU A 129 -1.88 19.90 5.19
N TRP A 130 -3.05 19.38 5.61
CA TRP A 130 -3.13 18.10 6.30
C TRP A 130 -2.69 16.92 5.42
N PHE A 131 -3.08 16.90 4.14
CA PHE A 131 -2.62 15.92 3.16
C PHE A 131 -1.09 15.91 3.06
N VAL A 132 -0.47 17.06 2.86
CA VAL A 132 1.00 17.18 2.77
C VAL A 132 1.67 16.77 4.09
N PHE A 133 1.14 17.24 5.22
CA PHE A 133 1.61 16.85 6.55
C PHE A 133 1.61 15.33 6.75
N CYS A 134 0.52 14.66 6.41
CA CYS A 134 0.43 13.21 6.49
C CYS A 134 1.49 12.51 5.63
N MET A 135 1.73 13.03 4.45
CA MET A 135 2.72 12.45 3.53
C MET A 135 4.15 12.63 4.01
N GLU A 136 4.52 13.84 4.46
CA GLU A 136 5.89 14.14 4.89
C GLU A 136 6.22 13.56 6.26
N ARG A 137 5.27 13.58 7.19
CA ARG A 137 5.46 13.13 8.58
C ARG A 137 4.99 11.70 8.82
N ARG A 138 4.54 10.99 7.75
CA ARG A 138 4.05 9.60 7.82
C ARG A 138 2.93 9.42 8.83
N VAL A 139 2.06 10.40 8.92
CA VAL A 139 0.85 10.36 9.72
C VAL A 139 -0.25 9.69 8.89
N TYR A 140 -1.25 9.20 9.57
CA TYR A 140 -2.43 8.61 8.98
C TYR A 140 -3.13 9.55 7.99
N LEU A 141 -3.30 9.08 6.75
CA LEU A 141 -4.07 9.78 5.73
C LEU A 141 -5.52 9.28 5.76
N PRO A 142 -6.53 10.17 5.77
CA PRO A 142 -7.92 9.76 5.70
C PRO A 142 -8.21 8.80 4.55
N SER A 143 -8.90 7.69 4.84
CA SER A 143 -9.19 6.61 3.88
C SER A 143 -9.90 7.10 2.64
N VAL A 144 -10.80 8.07 2.78
CA VAL A 144 -11.54 8.65 1.66
C VAL A 144 -10.62 9.26 0.61
N TRP A 145 -9.53 9.89 1.03
CA TRP A 145 -8.54 10.47 0.11
C TRP A 145 -7.65 9.40 -0.49
N LEU A 146 -7.12 8.49 0.36
CA LEU A 146 -6.33 7.35 -0.13
C LEU A 146 -7.10 6.58 -1.19
N ASN A 147 -8.34 6.19 -0.89
CA ASN A 147 -9.18 5.41 -1.78
C ASN A 147 -9.47 6.16 -3.10
N SER A 148 -9.73 7.46 -3.02
CA SER A 148 -9.98 8.30 -4.21
C SER A 148 -8.74 8.39 -5.11
N ILE A 149 -7.57 8.67 -4.53
CA ILE A 149 -6.31 8.80 -5.28
C ILE A 149 -5.89 7.45 -5.86
N PHE A 150 -5.99 6.38 -5.06
CA PHE A 150 -5.65 5.02 -5.50
C PHE A 150 -6.57 4.54 -6.63
N SER A 151 -7.90 4.77 -6.52
CA SER A 151 -8.84 4.44 -7.59
C SER A 151 -8.54 5.18 -8.89
N ALA A 152 -8.22 6.47 -8.81
CA ALA A 152 -7.88 7.25 -9.99
C ALA A 152 -6.60 6.73 -10.66
N HIS A 153 -5.59 6.36 -9.86
CA HIS A 153 -4.36 5.76 -10.37
C HIS A 153 -4.64 4.40 -11.03
N MET A 154 -5.36 3.50 -10.36
CA MET A 154 -5.70 2.18 -10.91
C MET A 154 -6.43 2.30 -12.24
N ARG A 155 -7.42 3.17 -12.34
CA ARG A 155 -8.18 3.39 -13.59
C ARG A 155 -7.35 4.02 -14.72
N SER A 156 -6.19 4.62 -14.41
CA SER A 156 -5.28 5.17 -15.43
C SER A 156 -4.36 4.12 -16.05
N ILE A 157 -4.28 2.92 -15.47
CA ILE A 157 -3.47 1.83 -15.97
C ILE A 157 -4.23 1.14 -17.12
N PRO A 158 -3.64 1.00 -18.31
CA PRO A 158 -4.29 0.31 -19.41
C PRO A 158 -4.39 -1.21 -19.15
N ASP A 159 -5.34 -1.86 -19.80
CA ASP A 159 -5.47 -3.32 -19.87
C ASP A 159 -5.46 -4.03 -18.49
N LEU A 160 -6.11 -3.42 -17.47
CA LEU A 160 -6.21 -3.98 -16.12
C LEU A 160 -6.95 -5.33 -16.09
N ASP A 161 -7.82 -5.58 -17.04
CA ASP A 161 -8.62 -6.80 -17.17
C ASP A 161 -7.89 -7.94 -17.87
N SER A 162 -6.74 -7.67 -18.49
CA SER A 162 -6.00 -8.63 -19.30
C SER A 162 -4.57 -8.89 -18.87
N VAL A 163 -3.94 -7.98 -18.14
CA VAL A 163 -2.56 -8.10 -17.64
C VAL A 163 -2.54 -7.98 -16.11
N PRO A 164 -1.87 -8.90 -15.41
CA PRO A 164 -1.86 -8.88 -13.96
C PRO A 164 -1.18 -7.62 -13.39
N VAL A 165 -1.58 -7.24 -12.18
CA VAL A 165 -0.94 -6.20 -11.38
C VAL A 165 -0.51 -6.76 -10.03
N ILE A 166 0.58 -6.23 -9.49
CA ILE A 166 1.09 -6.56 -8.16
C ILE A 166 0.75 -5.41 -7.22
N LEU A 167 0.07 -5.69 -6.13
CA LEU A 167 -0.15 -4.74 -5.05
C LEU A 167 0.86 -5.00 -3.93
N ASP A 168 1.90 -4.15 -3.83
CA ASP A 168 2.94 -4.26 -2.80
C ASP A 168 2.50 -3.55 -1.52
N GLY A 169 2.31 -4.33 -0.46
CA GLY A 169 1.98 -3.84 0.87
C GLY A 169 0.62 -3.15 0.97
N THR A 170 -0.35 -3.56 0.17
CA THR A 170 -1.74 -3.09 0.17
C THR A 170 -2.65 -4.32 0.06
N PRO A 171 -3.75 -4.44 0.84
CA PRO A 171 -4.22 -3.49 1.87
C PRO A 171 -3.39 -3.53 3.16
N ARG A 172 -3.37 -2.39 3.89
CA ARG A 172 -2.71 -2.27 5.20
C ARG A 172 -3.70 -2.12 6.34
N ARG A 173 -4.91 -1.71 6.04
CA ARG A 173 -5.92 -1.41 7.04
C ARG A 173 -7.20 -2.17 6.78
N PRO A 174 -8.00 -2.41 7.83
CA PRO A 174 -9.26 -3.13 7.70
C PRO A 174 -10.23 -2.54 6.68
N ASP A 175 -10.30 -1.21 6.59
CA ASP A 175 -11.19 -0.51 5.67
C ASP A 175 -10.69 -0.50 4.20
N GLU A 176 -9.40 -0.75 3.98
CA GLU A 176 -8.85 -0.86 2.63
C GLU A 176 -9.24 -2.18 1.93
N ALA A 177 -9.39 -3.28 2.66
CA ALA A 177 -9.70 -4.57 2.05
C ALA A 177 -11.07 -4.58 1.34
N PRO A 178 -12.20 -4.16 1.96
CA PRO A 178 -13.48 -4.04 1.27
C PRO A 178 -13.43 -3.09 0.07
N PHE A 179 -12.71 -1.99 0.21
CA PHE A 179 -12.52 -1.02 -0.86
C PHE A 179 -11.82 -1.64 -2.08
N ILE A 180 -10.68 -2.33 -1.87
CA ILE A 180 -9.91 -2.95 -2.95
C ILE A 180 -10.72 -4.07 -3.61
N LEU A 181 -11.42 -4.91 -2.85
CA LEU A 181 -12.28 -5.95 -3.40
C LEU A 181 -13.40 -5.38 -4.29
N ASN A 182 -14.02 -4.26 -3.89
CA ASN A 182 -14.98 -3.56 -4.73
C ASN A 182 -14.33 -3.00 -6.01
N LEU A 183 -13.16 -2.37 -5.88
CA LEU A 183 -12.42 -1.83 -7.02
C LEU A 183 -12.06 -2.93 -8.03
N MET A 184 -11.58 -4.08 -7.54
CA MET A 184 -11.25 -5.24 -8.38
C MET A 184 -12.50 -5.75 -9.11
N ARG A 185 -13.60 -5.95 -8.39
CA ARG A 185 -14.85 -6.41 -8.99
C ARG A 185 -15.36 -5.45 -10.06
N ASP A 186 -15.38 -4.14 -9.76
CA ASP A 186 -15.90 -3.12 -10.66
C ASP A 186 -15.00 -2.92 -11.91
N ALA A 187 -13.72 -3.26 -11.80
CA ALA A 187 -12.76 -3.26 -12.90
C ALA A 187 -12.63 -4.63 -13.63
N GLY A 188 -13.42 -5.64 -13.21
CA GLY A 188 -13.32 -6.97 -13.80
C GLY A 188 -12.03 -7.72 -13.50
N MET A 189 -11.26 -7.31 -12.47
CA MET A 189 -9.98 -7.88 -12.10
C MET A 189 -10.17 -9.07 -11.15
N PRO A 190 -9.80 -10.29 -11.52
CA PRO A 190 -9.88 -11.42 -10.62
C PRO A 190 -8.81 -11.36 -9.51
N PHE A 191 -9.02 -12.09 -8.44
CA PHE A 191 -8.01 -12.38 -7.43
C PHE A 191 -7.08 -13.48 -7.99
N LEU A 192 -5.81 -13.15 -8.19
CA LEU A 192 -4.87 -14.13 -8.74
C LEU A 192 -4.13 -14.86 -7.63
N HIS A 193 -3.43 -14.12 -6.75
CA HIS A 193 -2.74 -14.75 -5.60
C HIS A 193 -2.44 -13.73 -4.49
N LEU A 194 -2.35 -14.22 -3.25
CA LEU A 194 -1.86 -13.48 -2.10
C LEU A 194 -0.63 -14.17 -1.51
N PHE A 195 0.48 -13.48 -1.50
CA PHE A 195 1.67 -13.86 -0.76
C PHE A 195 1.72 -13.14 0.57
N HIS A 196 1.65 -13.89 1.65
CA HIS A 196 1.85 -13.40 2.98
C HIS A 196 3.27 -13.74 3.45
N MET A 197 4.16 -12.76 3.37
CA MET A 197 5.54 -12.89 3.85
C MET A 197 5.57 -12.66 5.36
N HIS A 198 5.94 -13.66 6.13
CA HIS A 198 6.02 -13.56 7.58
C HIS A 198 7.46 -13.65 8.07
N VAL A 199 7.73 -12.99 9.18
CA VAL A 199 8.97 -13.05 9.97
C VAL A 199 8.53 -13.02 11.43
N GLU A 200 8.88 -14.04 12.19
CA GLU A 200 8.46 -14.14 13.60
C GLU A 200 9.31 -13.26 14.51
N ASP A 201 10.60 -13.14 14.22
CA ASP A 201 11.53 -12.36 15.02
C ASP A 201 11.68 -10.95 14.46
N VAL A 202 11.17 -9.96 15.21
CA VAL A 202 11.30 -8.54 14.86
C VAL A 202 12.76 -8.07 14.80
N GLU A 203 13.66 -8.66 15.58
CA GLU A 203 15.07 -8.27 15.60
C GLU A 203 15.77 -8.64 14.28
N GLU A 204 15.31 -9.68 13.60
CA GLU A 204 15.77 -9.98 12.25
C GLU A 204 15.37 -8.88 11.26
N LEU A 205 14.16 -8.34 11.37
CA LEU A 205 13.71 -7.20 10.56
C LEU A 205 14.53 -5.94 10.86
N VAL A 206 14.85 -5.69 12.13
CA VAL A 206 15.73 -4.58 12.54
C VAL A 206 17.11 -4.74 11.89
N ALA A 207 17.70 -5.93 11.97
CA ALA A 207 19.01 -6.20 11.37
C ALA A 207 19.00 -6.06 9.83
N ARG A 208 17.94 -6.49 9.16
CA ARG A 208 17.79 -6.37 7.70
C ARG A 208 17.60 -4.92 7.26
N THR A 209 16.78 -4.16 7.96
CA THR A 209 16.52 -2.75 7.63
C THR A 209 17.72 -1.87 7.89
N ALA A 210 18.50 -2.12 8.95
CA ALA A 210 19.76 -1.44 9.20
C ALA A 210 20.77 -1.56 8.05
N ARG A 211 20.79 -2.71 7.36
CA ARG A 211 21.67 -2.92 6.18
C ARG A 211 21.27 -2.09 4.97
N ARG A 212 19.99 -1.66 4.86
CA ARG A 212 19.50 -0.83 3.75
C ARG A 212 19.89 0.63 3.85
N ASN A 213 20.34 1.08 5.02
CA ASN A 213 20.83 2.43 5.30
C ASN A 213 19.90 3.56 4.82
N ARG A 214 18.58 3.42 5.03
CA ARG A 214 17.62 4.50 4.78
C ARG A 214 17.53 5.37 6.02
N SER A 215 17.42 6.67 5.84
CA SER A 215 17.36 7.66 6.93
C SER A 215 16.20 7.46 7.92
N ASP A 216 15.20 6.66 7.54
CA ASP A 216 13.97 6.42 8.25
C ASP A 216 13.87 5.03 8.91
N ASP A 217 14.90 4.20 8.78
CA ASP A 217 14.95 2.82 9.28
C ASP A 217 15.62 2.74 10.68
N SER A 218 15.17 3.51 11.67
CA SER A 218 15.62 3.31 13.04
C SER A 218 15.04 2.01 13.63
N ALA A 219 15.77 1.35 14.55
CA ALA A 219 15.31 0.12 15.20
C ALA A 219 13.92 0.28 15.83
N ASP A 220 13.66 1.43 16.49
CA ASP A 220 12.37 1.70 17.11
C ASP A 220 11.26 1.91 16.09
N ALA A 221 11.55 2.54 14.95
CA ALA A 221 10.59 2.68 13.85
C ALA A 221 10.20 1.32 13.27
N VAL A 222 11.17 0.39 13.15
CA VAL A 222 10.92 -0.98 12.69
C VAL A 222 10.05 -1.75 13.68
N ARG A 223 10.37 -1.70 14.99
CA ARG A 223 9.56 -2.35 16.03
C ARG A 223 8.15 -1.79 16.11
N HIS A 224 7.99 -0.47 15.99
CA HIS A 224 6.66 0.17 15.96
C HIS A 224 5.86 -0.27 14.72
N SER A 225 6.50 -0.31 13.55
CA SER A 225 5.88 -0.79 12.31
C SER A 225 5.48 -2.27 12.39
N TYR A 226 6.29 -3.10 13.07
CA TYR A 226 5.98 -4.50 13.29
C TYR A 226 4.81 -4.69 14.26
N ALA A 227 4.74 -3.93 15.33
CA ALA A 227 3.60 -3.95 16.25
C ALA A 227 2.28 -3.55 15.53
N PHE A 228 2.33 -2.54 14.66
CA PHE A 228 1.19 -2.17 13.83
C PHE A 228 0.81 -3.28 12.82
N TYR A 229 1.80 -3.94 12.22
CA TYR A 229 1.56 -5.09 11.35
C TYR A 229 0.83 -6.20 12.11
N GLU A 230 1.33 -6.64 13.28
CA GLU A 230 0.71 -7.69 14.10
C GLU A 230 -0.71 -7.31 14.55
N GLY A 231 -0.90 -6.08 15.02
CA GLY A 231 -2.18 -5.60 15.54
C GLY A 231 -3.26 -5.35 14.48
N THR A 232 -2.87 -4.99 13.27
CA THR A 232 -3.79 -4.46 12.26
C THR A 232 -3.66 -5.14 10.90
N ILE A 233 -2.46 -5.10 10.29
CA ILE A 233 -2.27 -5.55 8.90
C ILE A 233 -2.47 -7.06 8.79
N ARG A 234 -1.96 -7.82 9.74
CA ARG A 234 -2.07 -9.27 9.77
C ARG A 234 -3.52 -9.74 9.72
N LYS A 235 -4.40 -9.14 10.53
CA LYS A 235 -5.85 -9.46 10.52
C LYS A 235 -6.50 -9.18 9.16
N THR A 236 -6.07 -8.10 8.51
CA THR A 236 -6.55 -7.76 7.16
C THR A 236 -6.12 -8.81 6.14
N ILE A 237 -4.86 -9.28 6.22
CA ILE A 237 -4.34 -10.35 5.36
C ILE A 237 -5.08 -11.66 5.62
N GLU A 238 -5.24 -12.08 6.88
CA GLU A 238 -5.96 -13.29 7.27
C GLU A 238 -7.41 -13.29 6.75
N THR A 239 -8.07 -12.13 6.76
CA THR A 239 -9.41 -11.98 6.17
C THR A 239 -9.42 -12.26 4.67
N LEU A 240 -8.42 -11.79 3.92
CA LEU A 240 -8.30 -12.10 2.50
C LEU A 240 -7.98 -13.58 2.26
N GLN A 241 -7.13 -14.20 3.09
CA GLN A 241 -6.82 -15.62 3.03
C GLN A 241 -8.06 -16.50 3.23
N GLU A 242 -8.92 -16.13 4.16
CA GLU A 242 -10.18 -16.84 4.40
C GLU A 242 -11.21 -16.66 3.26
N LEU A 243 -11.15 -15.55 2.54
CA LEU A 243 -12.01 -15.32 1.37
C LEU A 243 -11.53 -16.07 0.12
N PHE A 244 -10.20 -16.26 0.00
CA PHE A 244 -9.55 -16.89 -1.16
C PHE A 244 -8.50 -17.93 -0.74
N PRO A 245 -8.89 -18.99 0.00
CA PRO A 245 -7.94 -19.92 0.63
C PRO A 245 -7.05 -20.66 -0.38
N GLU A 246 -7.56 -20.97 -1.57
CA GLU A 246 -6.82 -21.68 -2.62
C GLU A 246 -5.77 -20.79 -3.32
N ASN A 247 -5.92 -19.46 -3.22
CA ASN A 247 -5.06 -18.49 -3.89
C ASN A 247 -4.18 -17.75 -2.88
N THR A 248 -3.75 -18.40 -1.81
CA THR A 248 -2.89 -17.79 -0.80
C THR A 248 -1.71 -18.71 -0.46
N THR A 249 -0.54 -18.08 -0.24
CA THR A 249 0.66 -18.77 0.21
C THR A 249 1.34 -17.95 1.31
N ASN A 250 1.56 -18.61 2.46
CA ASN A 250 2.42 -18.07 3.50
C ASN A 250 3.89 -18.38 3.14
N LEU A 251 4.70 -17.34 3.10
CA LEU A 251 6.13 -17.43 2.78
C LEU A 251 6.94 -17.08 4.01
N ASP A 252 7.76 -18.01 4.46
CA ASP A 252 8.75 -17.74 5.51
C ASP A 252 9.85 -16.85 4.92
N ALA A 253 9.79 -15.56 5.24
CA ALA A 253 10.72 -14.58 4.73
C ALA A 253 12.08 -14.61 5.47
N THR A 254 12.30 -15.52 6.42
CA THR A 254 13.61 -15.77 7.04
C THR A 254 14.50 -16.64 6.15
N LEU A 255 13.90 -17.41 5.26
CA LEU A 255 14.61 -18.25 4.31
C LEU A 255 15.38 -17.44 3.24
N PRO A 256 16.38 -18.04 2.59
CA PRO A 256 17.09 -17.38 1.49
C PRO A 256 16.15 -16.86 0.41
N PRO A 257 16.39 -15.68 -0.17
CA PRO A 257 15.50 -15.05 -1.14
C PRO A 257 15.16 -15.95 -2.34
N GLU A 258 16.10 -16.76 -2.79
CA GLU A 258 15.91 -17.73 -3.89
C GLU A 258 14.92 -18.84 -3.54
N VAL A 259 14.86 -19.27 -2.27
CA VAL A 259 13.89 -20.28 -1.79
C VAL A 259 12.51 -19.68 -1.73
N VAL A 260 12.39 -18.47 -1.16
CA VAL A 260 11.12 -17.74 -1.08
C VAL A 260 10.57 -17.46 -2.48
N THR A 261 11.42 -17.01 -3.40
CA THR A 261 11.05 -16.71 -4.77
C THR A 261 10.63 -17.98 -5.55
N ALA A 262 11.33 -19.09 -5.36
CA ALA A 262 10.97 -20.36 -5.99
C ALA A 262 9.60 -20.87 -5.52
N ALA A 263 9.30 -20.77 -4.23
CA ALA A 263 8.00 -21.10 -3.67
C ALA A 263 6.87 -20.21 -4.24
N ALA A 264 7.14 -18.91 -4.36
CA ALA A 264 6.19 -17.97 -4.97
C ALA A 264 5.93 -18.29 -6.45
N PHE A 265 6.96 -18.61 -7.21
CA PHE A 265 6.81 -19.00 -8.62
C PHE A 265 6.02 -20.28 -8.78
N HIS A 266 6.32 -21.29 -7.96
CA HIS A 266 5.56 -22.53 -7.96
C HIS A 266 4.07 -22.28 -7.69
N ALA A 267 3.76 -21.45 -6.71
CA ALA A 267 2.37 -21.08 -6.41
C ALA A 267 1.69 -20.36 -7.59
N LEU A 268 2.35 -19.36 -8.21
CA LEU A 268 1.79 -18.63 -9.36
C LEU A 268 1.60 -19.50 -10.60
N ASP A 269 2.55 -20.40 -10.88
CA ASP A 269 2.47 -21.30 -12.04
C ASP A 269 1.28 -22.29 -11.93
N HIS A 270 0.71 -22.46 -10.72
CA HIS A 270 -0.44 -23.33 -10.44
C HIS A 270 -1.70 -22.57 -9.97
N SER A 271 -1.65 -21.24 -9.98
CA SER A 271 -2.79 -20.42 -9.56
C SER A 271 -3.78 -20.19 -10.70
N GLU A 272 -5.05 -20.39 -10.38
CA GLU A 272 -6.14 -20.01 -11.27
C GLU A 272 -6.78 -18.71 -10.78
N PRO A 273 -6.95 -17.69 -11.64
CA PRO A 273 -7.63 -16.45 -11.26
C PRO A 273 -9.06 -16.73 -10.78
N LYS A 274 -9.44 -16.18 -9.62
CA LYS A 274 -10.78 -16.34 -9.05
C LYS A 274 -11.55 -15.01 -9.18
N PRO A 275 -12.75 -15.02 -9.73
CA PRO A 275 -13.61 -13.84 -9.72
C PRO A 275 -13.83 -13.34 -8.28
N VAL A 276 -13.83 -12.03 -8.08
CA VAL A 276 -14.17 -11.46 -6.77
C VAL A 276 -15.68 -11.56 -6.56
N PRO A 277 -16.15 -12.33 -5.56
CA PRO A 277 -17.59 -12.49 -5.30
C PRO A 277 -18.27 -11.16 -5.02
N ALA A 278 -19.54 -11.01 -5.44
CA ALA A 278 -20.30 -9.77 -5.24
C ALA A 278 -20.42 -9.35 -3.76
N ASP A 279 -20.37 -10.31 -2.85
CA ASP A 279 -20.46 -10.10 -1.40
C ASP A 279 -19.11 -10.07 -0.68
N ALA A 280 -17.98 -10.24 -1.41
CA ALA A 280 -16.65 -10.35 -0.82
C ALA A 280 -16.30 -9.11 0.02
N ALA A 281 -16.56 -7.92 -0.48
CA ALA A 281 -16.29 -6.67 0.24
C ALA A 281 -17.13 -6.56 1.54
N ARG A 282 -18.41 -6.95 1.49
CA ARG A 282 -19.27 -6.98 2.68
C ARG A 282 -18.77 -8.01 3.69
N ARG A 283 -18.42 -9.22 3.25
CA ARG A 283 -17.84 -10.28 4.11
C ARG A 283 -16.52 -9.84 4.74
N ALA A 284 -15.67 -9.16 4.00
CA ALA A 284 -14.41 -8.60 4.53
C ALA A 284 -14.71 -7.55 5.60
N ALA A 285 -15.64 -6.62 5.36
CA ALA A 285 -16.02 -5.61 6.33
C ALA A 285 -16.59 -6.23 7.61
N GLU A 286 -17.52 -7.16 7.51
CA GLU A 286 -18.13 -7.86 8.66
C GLU A 286 -17.08 -8.55 9.53
N ARG A 287 -16.12 -9.26 8.93
CA ARG A 287 -15.04 -9.95 9.65
C ARG A 287 -14.08 -9.00 10.34
N LEU A 288 -13.70 -7.92 9.65
CA LEU A 288 -12.77 -6.94 10.19
C LEU A 288 -13.38 -6.08 11.29
N TYR A 289 -14.68 -5.76 11.19
CA TYR A 289 -15.38 -5.07 12.28
C TYR A 289 -15.60 -5.98 13.49
N LEU A 290 -15.89 -7.26 13.29
CA LEU A 290 -16.01 -8.23 14.38
C LEU A 290 -14.68 -8.53 15.08
N ALA A 291 -13.56 -8.35 14.40
CA ALA A 291 -12.23 -8.54 14.96
C ALA A 291 -11.70 -7.32 15.74
N LEU A 292 -12.37 -6.16 15.63
CA LEU A 292 -12.01 -4.91 16.31
C LEU A 292 -12.83 -4.66 17.59
N VAL A 293 -13.83 -5.48 17.87
CA VAL A 293 -14.67 -5.50 19.08
C VAL A 293 -14.23 -6.66 19.98
#